data_2cf481c1195b618a9880aef8707130b9
#
_entry.id   2cf481c1195b618a9880aef8707130b9
#
_cell.length_a   1.000
_cell.length_b   1.000
_cell.length_c   1.000
_cell.angle_alpha   90.00
_cell.angle_beta   90.00
_cell.angle_gamma   90.00
#
_symmetry.space_group_name_H-M   'P 1'
#
loop_
_entity.id
_entity.type
_entity.pdbx_description
1 polymer ?
#
loop_
_entity_poly.entity_id
_entity_poly.type
_entity_poly.pdbx_seq_one_letter_code
_entity_poly.pdbx_strand_id
1 'polypeptide(L)'
;GPGWSSARASQESIITVRNLLEMNSGLQENMTYGAAPDTQFYYNTPAYAVLKRVLEAASKLSLDDLTQTWLARPAGMSYTAWRRRPAVFADVGNPTGLVTSPRDIARMGQLVLDGGVSADGVRVISKAQLDALFVRTKTNPAYGHLWWLNGSSETVNVGANSPRRAGQFIASAPADLIAAMGAQDRKLYIVPSRKLVIVRTGQAAPDRQFDEHLWERLTSVMPTE
;
A
#
# COMPACT_ATOMS: atom_id res chain seq x y z
N GLY A 1 15.42 6.68 -17.40
CA GLY A 1 15.60 6.33 -18.82
C GLY A 1 14.93 5.00 -19.13
N PRO A 2 14.80 4.59 -20.40
CA PRO A 2 14.17 3.33 -20.81
C PRO A 2 14.99 2.11 -20.35
N GLY A 3 14.35 0.92 -20.35
CA GLY A 3 14.99 -0.35 -19.97
C GLY A 3 14.79 -0.73 -18.50
N TRP A 4 13.76 -0.17 -17.84
CA TRP A 4 13.39 -0.54 -16.47
C TRP A 4 12.31 -1.64 -16.42
N SER A 5 11.69 -1.95 -17.57
CA SER A 5 10.72 -3.02 -17.76
C SER A 5 11.08 -3.89 -18.98
N SER A 6 10.22 -4.84 -19.33
CA SER A 6 10.30 -5.62 -20.57
C SER A 6 9.47 -5.02 -21.72
N ALA A 7 8.92 -3.83 -21.54
CA ALA A 7 8.19 -3.10 -22.56
C ALA A 7 9.14 -2.35 -23.52
N ARG A 8 8.65 -1.92 -24.67
CA ARG A 8 9.42 -1.09 -25.59
C ARG A 8 9.61 0.31 -24.99
N ALA A 9 10.69 0.99 -25.34
CA ALA A 9 10.99 2.34 -24.82
C ALA A 9 9.84 3.35 -25.02
N SER A 10 9.14 3.28 -26.16
CA SER A 10 7.95 4.13 -26.43
C SER A 10 6.77 3.82 -25.49
N GLN A 11 6.64 2.57 -25.05
CA GLN A 11 5.60 2.16 -24.11
C GLN A 11 5.98 2.53 -22.66
N GLU A 12 7.26 2.39 -22.30
CA GLU A 12 7.77 2.82 -20.99
C GLU A 12 7.63 4.34 -20.79
N SER A 13 7.84 5.12 -21.85
CA SER A 13 7.82 6.60 -21.77
C SER A 13 6.47 7.21 -21.40
N ILE A 14 5.38 6.48 -21.58
CA ILE A 14 4.04 6.94 -21.23
C ILE A 14 3.58 6.46 -19.84
N ILE A 15 4.37 5.56 -19.19
CA ILE A 15 4.05 5.08 -17.84
C ILE A 15 4.62 6.07 -16.81
N THR A 16 3.76 6.60 -15.98
CA THR A 16 4.12 7.57 -14.95
C THR A 16 4.33 6.91 -13.58
N VAL A 17 4.97 7.63 -12.65
CA VAL A 17 5.05 7.22 -11.24
C VAL A 17 3.66 7.00 -10.66
N ARG A 18 2.68 7.83 -11.03
CA ARG A 18 1.29 7.68 -10.61
C ARG A 18 0.73 6.33 -11.03
N ASN A 19 0.96 5.90 -12.26
CA ASN A 19 0.48 4.60 -12.73
C ASN A 19 1.03 3.43 -11.93
N LEU A 20 2.27 3.52 -11.45
CA LEU A 20 2.86 2.50 -10.57
C LEU A 20 2.22 2.53 -9.17
N LEU A 21 1.94 3.72 -8.62
CA LEU A 21 1.27 3.88 -7.33
C LEU A 21 -0.19 3.41 -7.36
N GLU A 22 -0.88 3.65 -8.46
CA GLU A 22 -2.30 3.31 -8.65
C GLU A 22 -2.54 1.90 -9.18
N MET A 23 -1.48 1.12 -9.44
CA MET A 23 -1.57 -0.24 -9.99
C MET A 23 -2.28 -0.30 -11.36
N ASN A 24 -2.10 0.74 -12.18
CA ASN A 24 -2.74 0.86 -13.51
C ASN A 24 -1.73 1.15 -14.62
N SER A 25 -0.49 0.69 -14.46
CA SER A 25 0.60 0.90 -15.44
C SER A 25 0.41 0.17 -16.76
N GLY A 26 -0.48 -0.82 -16.82
CA GLY A 26 -0.66 -1.68 -17.98
C GLY A 26 0.42 -2.75 -18.16
N LEU A 27 1.40 -2.84 -17.24
CA LEU A 27 2.41 -3.88 -17.25
C LEU A 27 1.87 -5.19 -16.67
N GLN A 28 2.25 -6.31 -17.29
CA GLN A 28 2.03 -7.65 -16.78
C GLN A 28 3.04 -8.00 -15.66
N GLU A 29 2.84 -9.13 -14.97
CA GLU A 29 3.73 -9.58 -13.90
C GLU A 29 5.19 -9.76 -14.35
N ASN A 30 5.40 -10.22 -15.57
CA ASN A 30 6.72 -10.34 -16.20
C ASN A 30 7.27 -9.01 -16.75
N MET A 31 6.63 -7.89 -16.42
CA MET A 31 6.96 -6.53 -16.83
C MET A 31 6.83 -6.24 -18.34
N THR A 32 6.17 -7.11 -19.11
CA THR A 32 5.80 -6.81 -20.50
C THR A 32 4.59 -5.88 -20.55
N TYR A 33 4.46 -5.14 -21.65
CA TYR A 33 3.33 -4.25 -21.87
C TYR A 33 2.09 -5.05 -22.29
N GLY A 34 1.02 -4.97 -21.51
CA GLY A 34 -0.23 -5.68 -21.76
C GLY A 34 -1.40 -4.76 -22.14
N ALA A 35 -1.42 -3.53 -21.63
CA ALA A 35 -2.47 -2.56 -21.88
C ALA A 35 -1.95 -1.12 -21.78
N ALA A 36 -2.73 -0.14 -22.28
CA ALA A 36 -2.40 1.26 -22.05
C ALA A 36 -2.49 1.62 -20.55
N PRO A 37 -1.62 2.49 -20.02
CA PRO A 37 -1.78 3.03 -18.68
C PRO A 37 -3.16 3.64 -18.47
N ASP A 38 -3.65 3.66 -17.24
CA ASP A 38 -4.97 4.18 -16.84
C ASP A 38 -6.20 3.43 -17.39
N THR A 39 -6.02 2.25 -18.01
CA THR A 39 -7.15 1.50 -18.59
C THR A 39 -7.67 0.38 -17.70
N GLN A 40 -6.81 -0.23 -16.89
CA GLN A 40 -7.18 -1.33 -16.01
C GLN A 40 -6.37 -1.35 -14.72
N PHE A 41 -6.98 -1.79 -13.64
CA PHE A 41 -6.28 -2.10 -12.39
C PHE A 41 -5.66 -3.49 -12.48
N TYR A 42 -4.37 -3.58 -12.16
CA TYR A 42 -3.68 -4.84 -11.98
C TYR A 42 -2.65 -4.72 -10.86
N TYR A 43 -2.91 -5.38 -9.73
CA TYR A 43 -1.98 -5.38 -8.60
C TYR A 43 -0.68 -6.07 -8.99
N ASN A 44 0.36 -5.28 -9.28
CA ASN A 44 1.60 -5.74 -9.90
C ASN A 44 2.80 -5.44 -9.00
N THR A 45 3.28 -6.48 -8.29
CA THR A 45 4.40 -6.34 -7.34
C THR A 45 5.72 -5.92 -8.01
N PRO A 46 6.16 -6.52 -9.13
CA PRO A 46 7.34 -6.03 -9.87
C PRO A 46 7.22 -4.56 -10.28
N ALA A 47 6.06 -4.13 -10.75
CA ALA A 47 5.86 -2.77 -11.23
C ALA A 47 6.01 -1.74 -10.09
N TYR A 48 5.33 -1.91 -8.97
CA TYR A 48 5.50 -0.96 -7.86
C TYR A 48 6.89 -1.04 -7.20
N ALA A 49 7.58 -2.17 -7.29
CA ALA A 49 8.94 -2.29 -6.77
C ALA A 49 9.92 -1.33 -7.46
N VAL A 50 9.64 -0.91 -8.70
CA VAL A 50 10.42 0.10 -9.44
C VAL A 50 10.46 1.43 -8.69
N LEU A 51 9.41 1.79 -7.93
CA LEU A 51 9.33 3.03 -7.16
C LEU A 51 10.51 3.21 -6.19
N LYS A 52 11.07 2.12 -5.66
CA LYS A 52 12.25 2.19 -4.79
C LYS A 52 13.44 2.79 -5.51
N ARG A 53 13.72 2.32 -6.75
CA ARG A 53 14.80 2.87 -7.58
C ARG A 53 14.51 4.31 -8.01
N VAL A 54 13.25 4.66 -8.24
CA VAL A 54 12.85 6.04 -8.54
C VAL A 54 13.16 6.95 -7.35
N LEU A 55 12.83 6.52 -6.13
CA LEU A 55 13.11 7.27 -4.91
C LEU A 55 14.62 7.46 -4.69
N GLU A 56 15.42 6.41 -4.85
CA GLU A 56 16.89 6.50 -4.73
C GLU A 56 17.49 7.42 -5.79
N ALA A 57 17.03 7.31 -7.04
CA ALA A 57 17.50 8.17 -8.12
C ALA A 57 17.14 9.65 -7.91
N ALA A 58 15.95 9.93 -7.39
CA ALA A 58 15.46 11.29 -7.15
C ALA A 58 16.12 11.93 -5.92
N SER A 59 16.26 11.18 -4.83
CA SER A 59 16.80 11.68 -3.57
C SER A 59 18.33 11.68 -3.49
N LYS A 60 18.99 10.87 -4.31
CA LYS A 60 20.44 10.55 -4.22
C LYS A 60 20.84 9.88 -2.90
N LEU A 61 19.88 9.34 -2.18
CA LEU A 61 20.06 8.59 -0.93
C LEU A 61 19.79 7.11 -1.19
N SER A 62 20.39 6.23 -0.37
CA SER A 62 19.94 4.84 -0.32
C SER A 62 18.49 4.77 0.16
N LEU A 63 17.77 3.72 -0.21
CA LEU A 63 16.39 3.52 0.23
C LEU A 63 16.27 3.50 1.76
N ASP A 64 17.27 2.95 2.45
CA ASP A 64 17.30 2.90 3.91
C ASP A 64 17.55 4.29 4.51
N ASP A 65 18.55 5.03 4.03
CA ASP A 65 18.85 6.40 4.50
C ASP A 65 17.67 7.35 4.27
N LEU A 66 17.04 7.27 3.09
CA LEU A 66 15.84 8.04 2.77
C LEU A 66 14.72 7.73 3.75
N THR A 67 14.45 6.43 3.97
CA THR A 67 13.38 6.00 4.88
C THR A 67 13.68 6.42 6.33
N GLN A 68 14.92 6.26 6.76
CA GLN A 68 15.33 6.71 8.11
C GLN A 68 15.18 8.22 8.28
N THR A 69 15.59 8.99 7.28
CA THR A 69 15.64 10.46 7.39
C THR A 69 14.25 11.09 7.27
N TRP A 70 13.44 10.60 6.31
CA TRP A 70 12.18 11.26 5.98
C TRP A 70 10.96 10.67 6.70
N LEU A 71 11.05 9.44 7.18
CA LEU A 71 9.92 8.76 7.82
C LEU A 71 10.27 8.19 9.19
N ALA A 72 11.22 7.26 9.28
CA ALA A 72 11.34 6.42 10.46
C ALA A 72 11.74 7.21 11.70
N ARG A 73 12.82 8.01 11.63
CA ARG A 73 13.25 8.86 12.77
C ARG A 73 12.20 9.90 13.15
N PRO A 74 11.67 10.72 12.20
CA PRO A 74 10.66 11.72 12.54
C PRO A 74 9.36 11.12 13.10
N ALA A 75 9.00 9.88 12.69
CA ALA A 75 7.82 9.19 13.19
C ALA A 75 8.09 8.29 14.41
N GLY A 76 9.32 8.29 14.94
CA GLY A 76 9.71 7.48 16.09
C GLY A 76 9.74 5.96 15.83
N MET A 77 9.92 5.52 14.58
CA MET A 77 9.94 4.12 14.15
C MET A 77 11.36 3.54 14.28
N SER A 78 11.72 3.07 15.47
CA SER A 78 13.10 2.72 15.84
C SER A 78 13.56 1.35 15.29
N TYR A 79 12.66 0.47 14.89
CA TYR A 79 12.93 -0.89 14.44
C TYR A 79 12.53 -1.12 12.99
N THR A 80 12.68 -0.10 12.17
CA THR A 80 12.27 -0.12 10.74
C THR A 80 13.48 0.05 9.86
N ALA A 81 13.71 -0.90 8.93
CA ALA A 81 14.81 -0.85 7.97
C ALA A 81 14.50 -1.70 6.72
N TRP A 82 15.12 -1.37 5.60
CA TRP A 82 15.04 -2.21 4.41
C TRP A 82 16.05 -3.36 4.49
N ARG A 83 15.61 -4.55 4.10
CA ARG A 83 16.46 -5.75 4.06
C ARG A 83 16.19 -6.55 2.80
N ARG A 84 17.21 -7.24 2.33
CA ARG A 84 17.05 -8.23 1.27
C ARG A 84 16.12 -9.35 1.75
N ARG A 85 15.13 -9.70 0.94
CA ARG A 85 14.24 -10.81 1.23
C ARG A 85 14.99 -12.15 1.09
N PRO A 86 14.67 -13.16 1.91
CA PRO A 86 15.08 -14.54 1.64
C PRO A 86 14.68 -14.96 0.22
N ALA A 87 15.46 -15.84 -0.41
CA ALA A 87 15.26 -16.22 -1.80
C ALA A 87 13.83 -16.74 -2.07
N VAL A 88 13.26 -17.48 -1.13
CA VAL A 88 11.88 -18.01 -1.20
C VAL A 88 10.79 -16.92 -1.32
N PHE A 89 11.11 -15.67 -0.99
CA PHE A 89 10.20 -14.52 -1.09
C PHE A 89 10.68 -13.43 -2.06
N ALA A 90 11.81 -13.64 -2.74
CA ALA A 90 12.42 -12.65 -3.63
C ALA A 90 11.99 -12.79 -5.10
N ASP A 91 11.41 -13.92 -5.45
CA ASP A 91 11.02 -14.33 -6.81
C ASP A 91 9.84 -13.54 -7.39
N VAL A 92 9.11 -12.80 -6.57
CA VAL A 92 7.99 -11.93 -6.99
C VAL A 92 8.44 -10.57 -7.58
N GLY A 93 9.69 -10.45 -8.05
CA GLY A 93 10.21 -9.21 -8.64
C GLY A 93 10.42 -8.06 -7.64
N ASN A 94 10.44 -8.35 -6.34
CA ASN A 94 10.62 -7.36 -5.27
C ASN A 94 11.64 -7.86 -4.24
N PRO A 95 12.96 -7.78 -4.53
CA PRO A 95 13.99 -8.44 -3.74
C PRO A 95 14.25 -7.82 -2.38
N THR A 96 13.70 -6.64 -2.09
CA THR A 96 13.83 -5.97 -0.79
C THR A 96 12.47 -5.80 -0.10
N GLY A 97 12.44 -5.99 1.20
CA GLY A 97 11.26 -5.79 2.04
C GLY A 97 11.56 -4.89 3.22
N LEU A 98 10.54 -4.21 3.70
CA LEU A 98 10.63 -3.46 4.95
C LEU A 98 10.54 -4.45 6.12
N VAL A 99 11.58 -4.50 6.95
CA VAL A 99 11.58 -5.16 8.25
C VAL A 99 11.21 -4.12 9.28
N THR A 100 10.22 -4.39 10.08
CA THR A 100 9.66 -3.42 11.01
C THR A 100 9.01 -4.14 12.20
N SER A 101 8.77 -3.43 13.29
CA SER A 101 8.03 -3.95 14.44
C SER A 101 6.52 -3.63 14.32
N PRO A 102 5.63 -4.42 14.97
CA PRO A 102 4.22 -4.07 15.04
C PRO A 102 3.97 -2.67 15.60
N ARG A 103 4.79 -2.25 16.56
CA ARG A 103 4.70 -0.91 17.17
C ARG A 103 5.06 0.20 16.18
N ASP A 104 6.06 0.00 15.35
CA ASP A 104 6.44 0.97 14.32
C ASP A 104 5.35 1.08 13.24
N ILE A 105 4.76 -0.06 12.84
CA ILE A 105 3.60 -0.03 11.93
C ILE A 105 2.40 0.71 12.58
N ALA A 106 2.17 0.53 13.88
CA ALA A 106 1.13 1.27 14.59
C ALA A 106 1.42 2.79 14.62
N ARG A 107 2.69 3.20 14.77
CA ARG A 107 3.09 4.62 14.67
C ARG A 107 2.83 5.19 13.29
N MET A 108 3.04 4.41 12.23
CA MET A 108 2.67 4.81 10.87
C MET A 108 1.15 5.01 10.75
N GLY A 109 0.35 4.11 11.34
CA GLY A 109 -1.11 4.27 11.41
C GLY A 109 -1.52 5.51 12.19
N GLN A 110 -0.89 5.76 13.34
CA GLN A 110 -1.15 6.95 14.14
C GLN A 110 -0.77 8.24 13.39
N LEU A 111 0.36 8.22 12.67
CA LEU A 111 0.77 9.34 11.82
C LEU A 111 -0.30 9.70 10.79
N VAL A 112 -0.99 8.70 10.22
CA VAL A 112 -2.12 8.92 9.30
C VAL A 112 -3.30 9.56 10.04
N LEU A 113 -3.68 9.04 11.21
CA LEU A 113 -4.78 9.60 12.03
C LEU A 113 -4.52 11.06 12.44
N ASP A 114 -3.26 11.38 12.75
CA ASP A 114 -2.84 12.71 13.20
C ASP A 114 -2.50 13.65 12.03
N GLY A 115 -2.97 13.33 10.81
CA GLY A 115 -2.82 14.18 9.63
C GLY A 115 -1.38 14.46 9.22
N GLY A 116 -0.48 13.50 9.46
CA GLY A 116 0.93 13.56 9.09
C GLY A 116 1.85 14.19 10.14
N VAL A 117 1.38 14.32 11.39
CA VAL A 117 2.16 14.77 12.55
C VAL A 117 2.49 13.56 13.44
N SER A 118 3.75 13.43 13.86
CA SER A 118 4.16 12.36 14.78
C SER A 118 3.71 12.65 16.22
N ALA A 119 3.81 11.63 17.09
CA ALA A 119 3.48 11.77 18.50
C ALA A 119 4.32 12.87 19.23
N ASP A 120 5.53 13.15 18.73
CA ASP A 120 6.40 14.19 19.24
C ASP A 120 6.12 15.58 18.63
N GLY A 121 5.02 15.73 17.87
CA GLY A 121 4.62 17.00 17.26
C GLY A 121 5.37 17.36 15.97
N VAL A 122 6.19 16.47 15.44
CA VAL A 122 6.96 16.69 14.20
C VAL A 122 6.05 16.45 12.99
N ARG A 123 5.97 17.41 12.07
CA ARG A 123 5.31 17.20 10.78
C ARG A 123 6.19 16.36 9.85
N VAL A 124 5.79 15.13 9.66
CA VAL A 124 6.51 14.14 8.82
C VAL A 124 6.05 14.22 7.37
N ILE A 125 4.73 14.38 7.17
CA ILE A 125 4.13 14.55 5.84
C ILE A 125 3.12 15.70 5.86
N SER A 126 3.07 16.51 4.82
CA SER A 126 2.03 17.54 4.73
C SER A 126 0.64 16.92 4.61
N LYS A 127 -0.37 17.59 5.16
CA LYS A 127 -1.75 17.09 5.06
C LYS A 127 -2.18 16.90 3.61
N ALA A 128 -1.84 17.82 2.73
CA ALA A 128 -2.20 17.74 1.32
C ALA A 128 -1.58 16.50 0.63
N GLN A 129 -0.33 16.18 0.94
CA GLN A 129 0.33 14.98 0.41
C GLN A 129 -0.23 13.69 1.02
N LEU A 130 -0.56 13.71 2.31
CA LEU A 130 -1.23 12.58 2.96
C LEU A 130 -2.60 12.32 2.34
N ASP A 131 -3.42 13.36 2.16
CA ASP A 131 -4.74 13.25 1.54
C ASP A 131 -4.64 12.71 0.11
N ALA A 132 -3.60 13.09 -0.64
CA ALA A 132 -3.36 12.61 -1.99
C ALA A 132 -3.13 11.07 -2.06
N LEU A 133 -2.62 10.45 -0.98
CA LEU A 133 -2.44 8.99 -0.93
C LEU A 133 -3.78 8.24 -0.97
N PHE A 134 -4.85 8.86 -0.49
CA PHE A 134 -6.17 8.25 -0.31
C PHE A 134 -7.18 8.70 -1.38
N VAL A 135 -6.73 9.38 -2.42
CA VAL A 135 -7.57 9.66 -3.60
C VAL A 135 -7.85 8.36 -4.34
N ARG A 136 -9.13 8.03 -4.52
CA ARG A 136 -9.57 6.80 -5.19
C ARG A 136 -9.21 6.81 -6.66
N THR A 137 -8.71 5.68 -7.16
CA THR A 137 -8.37 5.55 -8.57
C THR A 137 -9.62 5.24 -9.41
N LYS A 138 -9.62 5.67 -10.67
CA LYS A 138 -10.72 5.37 -11.61
C LYS A 138 -10.79 3.89 -11.98
N THR A 139 -9.62 3.23 -12.03
CA THR A 139 -9.52 1.83 -12.42
C THR A 139 -9.93 0.89 -11.29
N ASN A 140 -9.81 1.33 -10.02
CA ASN A 140 -10.32 0.61 -8.85
C ASN A 140 -10.72 1.59 -7.73
N PRO A 141 -11.99 1.92 -7.55
CA PRO A 141 -12.43 2.86 -6.51
C PRO A 141 -12.13 2.43 -5.07
N ALA A 142 -11.74 1.17 -4.85
CA ALA A 142 -11.29 0.65 -3.57
C ALA A 142 -9.76 0.79 -3.36
N TYR A 143 -9.06 1.57 -4.21
CA TYR A 143 -7.62 1.73 -4.16
C TYR A 143 -7.19 3.17 -4.35
N GLY A 144 -6.11 3.56 -3.65
CA GLY A 144 -5.42 4.84 -3.79
C GLY A 144 -3.95 4.62 -4.20
N HIS A 145 -3.05 5.43 -3.68
CA HIS A 145 -1.61 5.29 -3.92
C HIS A 145 -1.02 4.24 -2.97
N LEU A 146 -1.04 2.96 -3.37
CA LEU A 146 -0.60 1.78 -2.61
C LEU A 146 -1.42 1.50 -1.33
N TRP A 147 -2.61 2.07 -1.20
CA TRP A 147 -3.51 1.86 -0.09
C TRP A 147 -4.86 1.30 -0.56
N TRP A 148 -5.40 0.34 0.16
CA TRP A 148 -6.77 -0.11 0.01
C TRP A 148 -7.71 0.81 0.78
N LEU A 149 -8.84 1.15 0.16
CA LEU A 149 -9.80 2.13 0.68
C LEU A 149 -11.19 1.51 0.70
N ASN A 150 -11.77 1.39 1.88
CA ASN A 150 -13.14 0.89 2.03
C ASN A 150 -14.18 1.95 1.63
N GLY A 151 -15.47 1.61 1.66
CA GLY A 151 -16.57 2.54 1.39
C GLY A 151 -16.81 2.86 -0.10
N SER A 152 -16.16 2.16 -1.02
CA SER A 152 -16.46 2.25 -2.45
C SER A 152 -17.67 1.37 -2.80
N SER A 153 -18.44 1.78 -3.84
CA SER A 153 -19.53 0.97 -4.38
C SER A 153 -19.06 -0.24 -5.20
N GLU A 154 -17.77 -0.24 -5.57
CA GLU A 154 -17.16 -1.27 -6.40
C GLU A 154 -15.72 -1.52 -5.99
N THR A 155 -15.25 -2.74 -6.22
CA THR A 155 -13.88 -3.18 -5.93
C THR A 155 -13.35 -4.09 -7.04
N VAL A 156 -12.05 -3.96 -7.37
CA VAL A 156 -11.31 -4.93 -8.16
C VAL A 156 -10.30 -5.62 -7.23
N ASN A 157 -10.41 -6.93 -7.11
CA ASN A 157 -9.52 -7.71 -6.23
C ASN A 157 -8.12 -7.89 -6.84
N VAL A 158 -7.19 -8.39 -6.03
CA VAL A 158 -5.86 -8.81 -6.49
C VAL A 158 -6.00 -9.98 -7.47
N GLY A 159 -5.27 -9.93 -8.55
CA GLY A 159 -5.22 -10.98 -9.57
C GLY A 159 -5.29 -10.42 -10.98
N ALA A 160 -4.69 -11.15 -11.93
CA ALA A 160 -4.77 -10.79 -13.34
C ALA A 160 -6.21 -10.92 -13.82
N ASN A 161 -6.70 -9.88 -14.50
CA ASN A 161 -8.07 -9.84 -15.05
C ASN A 161 -9.18 -10.07 -14.01
N SER A 162 -8.94 -9.72 -12.75
CA SER A 162 -9.97 -9.78 -11.70
C SER A 162 -11.17 -8.95 -12.10
N PRO A 163 -12.39 -9.52 -12.08
CA PRO A 163 -13.58 -8.77 -12.42
C PRO A 163 -13.84 -7.68 -11.38
N ARG A 164 -14.45 -6.60 -11.84
CA ARG A 164 -15.03 -5.58 -10.95
C ARG A 164 -16.24 -6.20 -10.26
N ARG A 165 -16.30 -6.10 -8.95
CA ARG A 165 -17.44 -6.57 -8.16
C ARG A 165 -18.13 -5.42 -7.45
N ALA A 166 -19.42 -5.52 -7.21
CA ALA A 166 -20.16 -4.58 -6.38
C ALA A 166 -19.72 -4.69 -4.92
N GLY A 167 -19.79 -3.56 -4.22
CA GLY A 167 -19.49 -3.46 -2.79
C GLY A 167 -18.07 -3.06 -2.46
N GLN A 168 -17.91 -2.67 -1.22
CA GLN A 168 -16.64 -2.20 -0.68
C GLN A 168 -15.62 -3.34 -0.52
N PHE A 169 -14.37 -3.00 -0.25
CA PHE A 169 -13.25 -3.94 -0.19
C PHE A 169 -13.42 -5.00 0.90
N ILE A 170 -13.75 -4.59 2.13
CA ILE A 170 -14.11 -5.47 3.26
C ILE A 170 -15.53 -5.09 3.69
N ALA A 171 -16.51 -5.97 3.41
CA ALA A 171 -17.93 -5.65 3.57
C ALA A 171 -18.32 -5.36 5.02
N SER A 172 -17.74 -6.08 5.97
CA SER A 172 -17.99 -5.97 7.41
C SER A 172 -17.28 -4.82 8.11
N ALA A 173 -16.30 -4.17 7.44
CA ALA A 173 -15.51 -3.09 8.03
C ALA A 173 -16.17 -1.71 7.85
N PRO A 174 -15.82 -0.72 8.70
CA PRO A 174 -16.26 0.66 8.52
C PRO A 174 -15.93 1.22 7.13
N ALA A 175 -16.79 2.08 6.60
CA ALA A 175 -16.65 2.63 5.25
C ALA A 175 -15.40 3.52 5.07
N ASP A 176 -14.89 4.11 6.14
CA ASP A 176 -13.70 4.95 6.14
C ASP A 176 -12.40 4.19 6.44
N LEU A 177 -12.45 2.84 6.46
CA LEU A 177 -11.26 2.03 6.66
C LEU A 177 -10.23 2.28 5.54
N ILE A 178 -9.00 2.53 5.95
CA ILE A 178 -7.79 2.59 5.12
C ILE A 178 -6.92 1.40 5.50
N ALA A 179 -6.42 0.64 4.53
CA ALA A 179 -5.63 -0.55 4.82
C ALA A 179 -4.35 -0.66 3.97
N ALA A 180 -3.25 -1.06 4.62
CA ALA A 180 -2.08 -1.59 3.95
C ALA A 180 -2.04 -3.11 4.15
N MET A 181 -2.04 -3.85 3.02
CA MET A 181 -2.15 -5.30 2.98
C MET A 181 -0.84 -5.91 2.50
N GLY A 182 -0.20 -6.69 3.35
CA GLY A 182 1.07 -7.34 3.04
C GLY A 182 0.95 -8.86 2.91
N ALA A 183 1.97 -9.49 2.32
CA ALA A 183 2.06 -10.94 2.25
C ALA A 183 1.93 -11.57 3.65
N GLN A 184 1.42 -12.82 3.70
CA GLN A 184 1.18 -13.57 4.94
C GLN A 184 0.18 -12.87 5.88
N ASP A 185 -0.81 -12.18 5.34
CA ASP A 185 -1.83 -11.44 6.09
C ASP A 185 -1.26 -10.44 7.11
N ARG A 186 -0.13 -9.84 6.79
CA ARG A 186 0.36 -8.69 7.55
C ARG A 186 -0.48 -7.49 7.19
N LYS A 187 -1.06 -6.85 8.19
CA LYS A 187 -2.09 -5.84 8.00
C LYS A 187 -1.81 -4.61 8.86
N LEU A 188 -2.09 -3.46 8.28
CA LEU A 188 -2.33 -2.23 9.00
C LEU A 188 -3.72 -1.74 8.59
N TYR A 189 -4.62 -1.64 9.55
CA TYR A 189 -5.93 -1.03 9.37
C TYR A 189 -6.00 0.27 10.15
N ILE A 190 -6.57 1.27 9.53
CA ILE A 190 -6.77 2.61 10.11
C ILE A 190 -8.24 2.97 9.88
N VAL A 191 -8.96 3.30 10.96
CA VAL A 191 -10.35 3.76 10.90
C VAL A 191 -10.44 5.15 11.50
N PRO A 192 -10.41 6.21 10.68
CA PRO A 192 -10.39 7.59 11.16
C PRO A 192 -11.59 7.96 12.05
N SER A 193 -12.82 7.56 11.68
CA SER A 193 -14.04 7.82 12.47
C SER A 193 -13.96 7.25 13.89
N ARG A 194 -13.21 6.18 14.07
CA ARG A 194 -13.05 5.48 15.36
C ARG A 194 -11.72 5.79 16.06
N LYS A 195 -10.86 6.61 15.47
CA LYS A 195 -9.47 6.85 15.94
C LYS A 195 -8.75 5.53 16.23
N LEU A 196 -8.94 4.53 15.37
CA LEU A 196 -8.50 3.16 15.59
C LEU A 196 -7.38 2.79 14.62
N VAL A 197 -6.33 2.18 15.16
CA VAL A 197 -5.26 1.54 14.42
C VAL A 197 -5.14 0.09 14.86
N ILE A 198 -5.17 -0.83 13.91
CA ILE A 198 -4.97 -2.26 14.17
C ILE A 198 -3.79 -2.74 13.32
N VAL A 199 -2.88 -3.46 13.95
CA VAL A 199 -1.74 -4.08 13.29
C VAL A 199 -1.78 -5.59 13.50
N ARG A 200 -1.66 -6.33 12.41
CA ARG A 200 -1.45 -7.77 12.44
C ARG A 200 -0.12 -8.13 11.80
N THR A 201 0.66 -8.95 12.49
CA THR A 201 1.93 -9.51 12.00
C THR A 201 1.95 -11.03 12.22
N GLY A 202 2.95 -11.69 11.67
CA GLY A 202 3.10 -13.14 11.80
C GLY A 202 2.84 -13.86 10.49
N GLN A 203 2.35 -15.10 10.60
CA GLN A 203 2.03 -15.95 9.45
C GLN A 203 0.60 -15.73 8.95
N ALA A 204 0.34 -16.16 7.72
CA ALA A 204 -1.00 -16.12 7.13
C ALA A 204 -2.03 -16.87 8.02
N ALA A 205 -3.21 -16.30 8.12
CA ALA A 205 -4.33 -16.97 8.77
C ALA A 205 -4.76 -18.18 7.92
N PRO A 206 -5.15 -19.30 8.53
CA PRO A 206 -5.72 -20.42 7.79
C PRO A 206 -7.09 -20.09 7.20
N ASP A 207 -7.76 -19.09 7.74
CA ASP A 207 -9.05 -18.59 7.31
C ASP A 207 -8.91 -17.65 6.11
N ARG A 208 -9.46 -18.03 4.96
CA ARG A 208 -9.44 -17.23 3.73
C ARG A 208 -10.31 -15.96 3.80
N GLN A 209 -11.27 -15.93 4.73
CA GLN A 209 -12.16 -14.78 4.97
C GLN A 209 -11.75 -14.02 6.23
N PHE A 210 -10.50 -14.15 6.63
CA PHE A 210 -9.97 -13.57 7.87
C PHE A 210 -10.37 -12.11 8.08
N ASP A 211 -10.27 -11.28 7.04
CA ASP A 211 -10.58 -9.86 7.15
C ASP A 211 -12.06 -9.62 7.44
N GLU A 212 -12.98 -10.32 6.77
CA GLU A 212 -14.42 -10.20 7.01
C GLU A 212 -14.78 -10.67 8.43
N HIS A 213 -14.32 -11.85 8.84
CA HIS A 213 -14.62 -12.39 10.16
C HIS A 213 -14.00 -11.57 11.29
N LEU A 214 -12.79 -11.00 11.08
CA LEU A 214 -12.19 -10.09 12.04
C LEU A 214 -13.08 -8.86 12.24
N TRP A 215 -13.48 -8.22 11.13
CA TRP A 215 -14.27 -7.00 11.19
C TRP A 215 -15.70 -7.22 11.66
N GLU A 216 -16.34 -8.34 11.33
CA GLU A 216 -17.63 -8.74 11.92
C GLU A 216 -17.57 -8.79 13.46
N ARG A 217 -16.50 -9.40 13.99
CA ARG A 217 -16.31 -9.47 15.45
C ARG A 217 -15.97 -8.12 16.07
N LEU A 218 -15.11 -7.34 15.43
CA LEU A 218 -14.75 -6.02 15.94
C LEU A 218 -15.95 -5.08 15.94
N THR A 219 -16.69 -5.00 14.84
CA THR A 219 -17.89 -4.13 14.74
C THR A 219 -18.98 -4.52 15.72
N SER A 220 -19.10 -5.81 16.05
CA SER A 220 -20.10 -6.26 17.03
C SER A 220 -19.83 -5.82 18.47
N VAL A 221 -18.57 -5.47 18.79
CA VAL A 221 -18.17 -5.04 20.16
C VAL A 221 -17.77 -3.57 20.23
N MET A 222 -17.62 -2.90 19.08
CA MET A 222 -17.36 -1.47 19.06
C MET A 222 -18.63 -0.69 19.42
N PRO A 223 -18.51 0.41 20.17
CA PRO A 223 -19.67 1.28 20.45
C PRO A 223 -20.34 1.71 19.15
N THR A 224 -21.67 1.68 19.11
CA THR A 224 -22.47 2.38 18.08
C THR A 224 -22.29 3.88 18.28
N GLU A 225 -22.18 4.64 17.20
CA GLU A 225 -22.14 6.12 17.24
C GLU A 225 -23.44 6.69 17.79
#